data_40d8bd1213a9414baed7b24b96211ed2
#
_entry.id   40d8bd1213a9414baed7b24b96211ed2
#
_cell.length_a   1.000
_cell.length_b   1.000
_cell.length_c   1.000
_cell.angle_alpha   90.00
_cell.angle_beta   90.00
_cell.angle_gamma   90.00
#
_symmetry.space_group_name_H-M   'P 1'
#
loop_
_entity.id
_entity.type
_entity.pdbx_description
1 polymer ?
#
loop_
_entity_poly.entity_id
_entity_poly.type
_entity_poly.pdbx_seq_one_letter_code
_entity_poly.pdbx_strand_id
1 'polypeptide(L)'
;MMIDRRRLSLGIAAAGFSAIAPPLAAQQRVVRLIVPAAPGGAIDVIGRLYAQRLSELLGQTWVVENKSGASNTLGAAEVARAAPDGSTFLTNADIQIMARHVMRSVSYDPIADFTPISRFATSPMLLIGNPRETPATLAELIDALKAQPDRFSFANSALGSMGHLATESFKRRIDAKAPIVSYRGTAPAINDVLGGQVALMVAPLGSALSHVNAGTLRAFVIMSPQRTALLPNVPTIGEAGLPDLDFMLWYGLWGPKGLAAETAGRVNAAVQAASKEPALVERLVALGAEPVTEGAASFARFIDEEVQRAARIAEEAGIRPE
;
A
#
# COMPACT_ATOMS: atom_id res chain seq x y z
N MET A 1 64.98 -80.50 5.64
CA MET A 1 63.83 -80.39 6.55
C MET A 1 63.49 -78.92 6.62
N MET A 2 62.65 -78.41 5.74
CA MET A 2 62.16 -77.02 5.71
C MET A 2 60.75 -76.99 5.14
N ILE A 3 59.87 -76.50 5.94
CA ILE A 3 58.44 -76.49 5.73
C ILE A 3 58.10 -75.28 4.89
N ASP A 4 57.38 -75.55 3.77
CA ASP A 4 56.90 -74.61 2.82
C ASP A 4 55.59 -73.95 3.37
N ARG A 5 55.57 -72.62 3.44
CA ARG A 5 54.41 -71.85 3.90
C ARG A 5 53.63 -71.31 2.73
N ARG A 6 52.49 -71.92 2.50
CA ARG A 6 51.47 -71.60 1.50
C ARG A 6 51.03 -70.17 1.62
N ARG A 7 51.06 -69.45 0.50
CA ARG A 7 50.45 -68.13 0.31
C ARG A 7 48.93 -68.25 0.33
N LEU A 8 48.31 -67.63 1.31
CA LEU A 8 46.86 -67.42 1.31
C LEU A 8 46.55 -66.10 0.63
N SER A 9 45.94 -66.15 -0.55
CA SER A 9 45.43 -64.96 -1.27
C SER A 9 44.01 -64.67 -0.74
N LEU A 10 43.85 -63.57 0.03
CA LEU A 10 42.54 -63.03 0.37
C LEU A 10 42.08 -62.14 -0.80
N GLY A 11 41.07 -62.58 -1.53
CA GLY A 11 40.30 -61.75 -2.43
C GLY A 11 39.37 -60.80 -1.66
N ILE A 12 39.63 -59.51 -1.67
CA ILE A 12 38.71 -58.50 -1.15
C ILE A 12 37.68 -58.22 -2.24
N ALA A 13 36.45 -58.69 -2.03
CA ALA A 13 35.28 -58.32 -2.84
C ALA A 13 34.88 -56.85 -2.46
N ALA A 14 35.19 -55.89 -3.36
CA ALA A 14 34.71 -54.52 -3.23
C ALA A 14 33.21 -54.49 -3.56
N ALA A 15 32.37 -54.60 -2.53
CA ALA A 15 30.94 -54.30 -2.64
C ALA A 15 30.76 -52.77 -2.85
N GLY A 16 30.42 -52.39 -4.07
CA GLY A 16 30.08 -50.99 -4.38
C GLY A 16 28.84 -50.55 -3.63
N PHE A 17 29.03 -49.80 -2.57
CA PHE A 17 27.94 -49.01 -1.94
C PHE A 17 27.61 -47.84 -2.85
N SER A 18 26.58 -48.00 -3.73
CA SER A 18 25.94 -46.88 -4.39
C SER A 18 25.23 -46.08 -3.32
N ALA A 19 25.88 -45.03 -2.82
CA ALA A 19 25.23 -44.04 -1.96
C ALA A 19 24.15 -43.33 -2.80
N ILE A 20 22.90 -43.70 -2.60
CA ILE A 20 21.74 -42.93 -3.06
C ILE A 20 21.79 -41.63 -2.29
N ALA A 21 22.37 -40.57 -2.90
CA ALA A 21 22.28 -39.22 -2.35
C ALA A 21 20.79 -38.87 -2.21
N PRO A 22 20.32 -38.47 -1.02
CA PRO A 22 18.95 -37.99 -0.89
C PRO A 22 18.75 -36.85 -1.88
N PRO A 23 17.55 -36.74 -2.54
CA PRO A 23 17.29 -35.61 -3.40
C PRO A 23 17.57 -34.37 -2.59
N LEU A 24 18.41 -33.45 -3.09
CA LEU A 24 18.56 -32.10 -2.52
C LEU A 24 17.13 -31.56 -2.42
N ALA A 25 16.60 -31.47 -1.19
CA ALA A 25 15.38 -30.77 -0.95
C ALA A 25 15.56 -29.41 -1.61
N ALA A 26 14.77 -29.14 -2.65
CA ALA A 26 14.83 -27.89 -3.36
C ALA A 26 14.68 -26.80 -2.30
N GLN A 27 15.75 -26.09 -2.02
CA GLN A 27 15.80 -25.06 -1.00
C GLN A 27 14.72 -24.07 -1.39
N GLN A 28 13.61 -24.05 -0.65
CA GLN A 28 12.46 -23.19 -0.96
C GLN A 28 13.00 -21.77 -1.08
N ARG A 29 12.94 -21.23 -2.30
CA ARG A 29 13.41 -19.85 -2.53
C ARG A 29 12.62 -18.92 -1.64
N VAL A 30 13.30 -18.25 -0.74
CA VAL A 30 12.73 -17.19 0.10
C VAL A 30 12.65 -15.93 -0.75
N VAL A 31 11.45 -15.38 -0.85
CA VAL A 31 11.16 -14.12 -1.52
C VAL A 31 10.90 -13.06 -0.46
N ARG A 32 11.62 -11.96 -0.54
CA ARG A 32 11.48 -10.82 0.37
C ARG A 32 10.44 -9.86 -0.18
N LEU A 33 9.39 -9.59 0.59
CA LEU A 33 8.43 -8.54 0.31
C LEU A 33 8.72 -7.35 1.21
N ILE A 34 9.36 -6.32 0.67
CA ILE A 34 9.70 -5.11 1.41
C ILE A 34 8.44 -4.25 1.55
N VAL A 35 8.13 -3.90 2.79
CA VAL A 35 7.07 -2.98 3.19
C VAL A 35 7.74 -1.72 3.75
N PRO A 36 7.69 -0.56 3.06
CA PRO A 36 8.38 0.65 3.49
C PRO A 36 7.63 1.42 4.59
N ALA A 37 6.76 0.75 5.31
CA ALA A 37 5.92 1.29 6.37
C ALA A 37 6.11 0.52 7.68
N ALA A 38 5.69 1.13 8.79
CA ALA A 38 5.72 0.48 10.10
C ALA A 38 4.79 -0.76 10.13
N PRO A 39 5.13 -1.79 10.91
CA PRO A 39 4.27 -2.94 11.15
C PRO A 39 2.88 -2.54 11.66
N GLY A 40 1.84 -3.25 11.20
CA GLY A 40 0.44 -3.02 11.60
C GLY A 40 -0.26 -1.89 10.82
N GLY A 41 0.44 -1.12 9.99
CA GLY A 41 -0.18 -0.16 9.07
C GLY A 41 -0.87 -0.87 7.89
N ALA A 42 -1.74 -0.14 7.16
CA ALA A 42 -2.52 -0.73 6.07
C ALA A 42 -1.64 -1.40 5.00
N ILE A 43 -0.52 -0.78 4.60
CA ILE A 43 0.41 -1.36 3.63
C ILE A 43 0.97 -2.70 4.13
N ASP A 44 1.33 -2.78 5.43
CA ASP A 44 1.87 -3.99 6.05
C ASP A 44 0.82 -5.09 6.13
N VAL A 45 -0.37 -4.77 6.65
CA VAL A 45 -1.45 -5.76 6.84
C VAL A 45 -1.89 -6.33 5.50
N ILE A 46 -2.15 -5.47 4.51
CA ILE A 46 -2.55 -5.90 3.16
C ILE A 46 -1.39 -6.68 2.49
N GLY A 47 -0.15 -6.18 2.60
CA GLY A 47 1.02 -6.88 2.09
C GLY A 47 1.19 -8.30 2.66
N ARG A 48 0.94 -8.50 3.96
CA ARG A 48 0.99 -9.84 4.61
C ARG A 48 -0.10 -10.77 4.12
N LEU A 49 -1.32 -10.25 3.89
CA LEU A 49 -2.42 -11.04 3.33
C LEU A 49 -2.04 -11.61 1.96
N TYR A 50 -1.48 -10.76 1.08
CA TYR A 50 -1.03 -11.21 -0.23
C TYR A 50 0.22 -12.09 -0.14
N ALA A 51 1.21 -11.78 0.70
CA ALA A 51 2.41 -12.62 0.87
C ALA A 51 2.07 -14.04 1.27
N GLN A 52 1.11 -14.23 2.17
CA GLN A 52 0.63 -15.55 2.57
C GLN A 52 0.06 -16.32 1.35
N ARG A 53 -0.81 -15.68 0.57
CA ARG A 53 -1.43 -16.34 -0.60
C ARG A 53 -0.43 -16.59 -1.73
N LEU A 54 0.49 -15.64 -1.97
CA LEU A 54 1.56 -15.81 -2.94
C LEU A 54 2.49 -16.96 -2.57
N SER A 55 2.76 -17.17 -1.27
CA SER A 55 3.56 -18.31 -0.81
C SER A 55 2.91 -19.63 -1.21
N GLU A 56 1.61 -19.76 -1.03
CA GLU A 56 0.86 -20.97 -1.36
C GLU A 56 0.73 -21.17 -2.88
N LEU A 57 0.37 -20.11 -3.61
CA LEU A 57 0.12 -20.18 -5.05
C LEU A 57 1.40 -20.39 -5.89
N LEU A 58 2.54 -19.86 -5.41
CA LEU A 58 3.81 -19.91 -6.13
C LEU A 58 4.76 -21.00 -5.62
N GLY A 59 4.44 -21.67 -4.51
CA GLY A 59 5.30 -22.69 -3.88
C GLY A 59 6.64 -22.11 -3.39
N GLN A 60 6.66 -20.83 -2.98
CA GLN A 60 7.83 -20.10 -2.50
C GLN A 60 7.49 -19.46 -1.16
N THR A 61 8.47 -19.31 -0.26
CA THR A 61 8.25 -18.63 1.01
C THR A 61 8.36 -17.13 0.83
N TRP A 62 7.25 -16.39 0.93
CA TRP A 62 7.24 -14.92 0.91
C TRP A 62 7.32 -14.37 2.32
N VAL A 63 8.40 -13.64 2.63
CA VAL A 63 8.66 -13.04 3.94
C VAL A 63 8.50 -11.54 3.86
N VAL A 64 7.64 -10.99 4.71
CA VAL A 64 7.44 -9.54 4.81
C VAL A 64 8.50 -8.93 5.71
N GLU A 65 9.23 -7.93 5.17
CA GLU A 65 10.22 -7.14 5.89
C GLU A 65 9.83 -5.66 5.91
N ASN A 66 9.62 -5.12 7.10
CA ASN A 66 9.32 -3.70 7.28
C ASN A 66 10.59 -2.85 7.25
N LYS A 67 10.67 -1.88 6.35
CA LYS A 67 11.78 -0.92 6.18
C LYS A 67 11.26 0.51 6.18
N SER A 68 10.68 0.92 7.30
CA SER A 68 10.05 2.23 7.46
C SER A 68 11.07 3.37 7.55
N GLY A 69 10.68 4.54 7.08
CA GLY A 69 11.46 5.77 7.19
C GLY A 69 11.41 6.65 5.94
N ALA A 70 11.72 7.94 6.12
CA ALA A 70 11.79 8.94 5.08
C ALA A 70 10.58 8.90 4.11
N SER A 71 9.37 8.98 4.65
CA SER A 71 8.12 8.91 3.86
C SER A 71 8.07 7.71 2.90
N ASN A 72 8.38 6.52 3.42
CA ASN A 72 8.40 5.23 2.69
C ASN A 72 9.54 5.08 1.65
N THR A 73 10.44 6.04 1.52
CA THR A 73 11.50 5.95 0.50
C THR A 73 12.65 5.03 0.87
N LEU A 74 12.88 4.76 2.16
CA LEU A 74 13.98 3.89 2.60
C LEU A 74 13.84 2.47 2.08
N GLY A 75 12.68 1.84 2.28
CA GLY A 75 12.41 0.49 1.77
C GLY A 75 12.32 0.45 0.25
N ALA A 76 11.73 1.47 -0.38
CA ALA A 76 11.69 1.57 -1.83
C ALA A 76 13.09 1.67 -2.45
N ALA A 77 13.99 2.46 -1.86
CA ALA A 77 15.38 2.56 -2.29
C ALA A 77 16.16 1.24 -2.18
N GLU A 78 15.84 0.37 -1.22
CA GLU A 78 16.40 -0.97 -1.12
C GLU A 78 16.00 -1.82 -2.33
N VAL A 79 14.71 -1.82 -2.68
CA VAL A 79 14.22 -2.60 -3.83
C VAL A 79 14.71 -2.05 -5.17
N ALA A 80 14.79 -0.72 -5.32
CA ALA A 80 15.35 -0.11 -6.54
C ALA A 80 16.77 -0.57 -6.85
N ARG A 81 17.56 -0.94 -5.82
CA ARG A 81 18.94 -1.45 -5.95
C ARG A 81 19.05 -2.97 -5.90
N ALA A 82 17.95 -3.67 -5.70
CA ALA A 82 17.95 -5.13 -5.62
C ALA A 82 18.22 -5.77 -6.99
N ALA A 83 18.76 -6.99 -7.00
CA ALA A 83 18.92 -7.77 -8.21
C ALA A 83 17.54 -8.12 -8.81
N PRO A 84 17.35 -8.06 -10.14
CA PRO A 84 16.07 -8.36 -10.79
C PRO A 84 15.85 -9.87 -11.00
N ASP A 85 16.20 -10.68 -10.00
CA ASP A 85 16.18 -12.15 -10.05
C ASP A 85 14.88 -12.77 -9.49
N GLY A 86 13.93 -11.93 -9.07
CA GLY A 86 12.67 -12.37 -8.48
C GLY A 86 12.75 -12.80 -7.02
N SER A 87 13.81 -12.43 -6.29
CA SER A 87 13.96 -12.67 -4.86
C SER A 87 13.50 -11.53 -3.98
N THR A 88 13.28 -10.32 -4.53
CA THR A 88 12.92 -9.12 -3.76
C THR A 88 11.84 -8.32 -4.49
N PHE A 89 10.79 -7.96 -3.77
CA PHE A 89 9.67 -7.16 -4.26
C PHE A 89 9.34 -6.04 -3.27
N LEU A 90 8.66 -5.02 -3.77
CA LEU A 90 8.13 -3.90 -2.98
C LEU A 90 6.60 -3.96 -2.98
N THR A 91 5.97 -3.86 -1.82
CA THR A 91 4.58 -3.42 -1.73
C THR A 91 4.52 -2.04 -1.12
N ASN A 92 3.83 -1.13 -1.77
CA ASN A 92 3.67 0.25 -1.32
C ASN A 92 2.27 0.76 -1.71
N ALA A 93 1.97 2.00 -1.37
CA ALA A 93 0.75 2.70 -1.75
C ALA A 93 1.07 3.82 -2.78
N ASP A 94 0.08 4.64 -3.08
CA ASP A 94 0.16 5.85 -3.92
C ASP A 94 1.39 6.74 -3.63
N ILE A 95 1.84 6.78 -2.38
CA ILE A 95 3.03 7.54 -1.98
C ILE A 95 4.30 7.11 -2.73
N GLN A 96 4.32 5.91 -3.33
CA GLN A 96 5.43 5.45 -4.17
C GLN A 96 5.71 6.41 -5.33
N ILE A 97 4.66 6.84 -6.01
CA ILE A 97 4.79 7.74 -7.18
C ILE A 97 4.97 9.21 -6.76
N MET A 98 4.54 9.56 -5.55
CA MET A 98 4.61 10.93 -5.03
C MET A 98 6.00 11.36 -4.55
N ALA A 99 6.91 10.42 -4.31
CA ALA A 99 8.20 10.70 -3.67
C ALA A 99 8.97 11.88 -4.33
N ARG A 100 9.00 11.96 -5.67
CA ARG A 100 9.67 13.05 -6.40
C ARG A 100 9.00 14.43 -6.29
N HIS A 101 7.69 14.45 -5.97
CA HIS A 101 6.93 15.71 -5.86
C HIS A 101 6.96 16.30 -4.45
N VAL A 102 7.27 15.49 -3.44
CA VAL A 102 7.20 15.89 -2.03
C VAL A 102 8.55 15.88 -1.31
N MET A 103 9.59 15.30 -1.90
CA MET A 103 10.93 15.22 -1.31
C MET A 103 11.96 15.92 -2.19
N ARG A 104 12.82 16.73 -1.58
CA ARG A 104 13.93 17.44 -2.28
C ARG A 104 14.94 16.49 -2.91
N SER A 105 15.15 15.34 -2.31
CA SER A 105 16.13 14.36 -2.77
C SER A 105 15.62 12.94 -2.52
N VAL A 106 15.50 12.17 -3.59
CA VAL A 106 15.20 10.74 -3.55
C VAL A 106 16.32 10.02 -4.30
N SER A 107 16.90 8.98 -3.70
CA SER A 107 18.06 8.25 -4.23
C SER A 107 17.74 7.28 -5.38
N TYR A 108 16.49 7.30 -5.88
CA TYR A 108 15.99 6.45 -6.97
C TYR A 108 14.90 7.19 -7.76
N ASP A 109 14.62 6.74 -8.96
CA ASP A 109 13.44 7.16 -9.71
C ASP A 109 12.24 6.28 -9.34
N PRO A 110 11.16 6.83 -8.71
CA PRO A 110 10.04 6.04 -8.23
C PRO A 110 9.24 5.32 -9.33
N ILE A 111 9.47 5.64 -10.59
CA ILE A 111 8.87 5.01 -11.77
C ILE A 111 9.90 4.18 -12.53
N ALA A 112 11.00 4.82 -12.99
CA ALA A 112 11.94 4.20 -13.92
C ALA A 112 12.83 3.10 -13.30
N ASP A 113 12.97 3.06 -11.97
CA ASP A 113 13.78 2.04 -11.28
C ASP A 113 12.97 0.85 -10.78
N PHE A 114 11.68 0.75 -11.19
CA PHE A 114 10.80 -0.35 -10.80
C PHE A 114 10.11 -0.98 -12.01
N THR A 115 9.76 -2.24 -11.86
CA THR A 115 8.89 -2.98 -12.77
C THR A 115 7.52 -3.11 -12.09
N PRO A 116 6.45 -2.42 -12.55
CA PRO A 116 5.12 -2.56 -11.99
C PRO A 116 4.56 -3.96 -12.27
N ILE A 117 3.97 -4.59 -11.25
CA ILE A 117 3.46 -5.95 -11.34
C ILE A 117 1.94 -5.97 -11.24
N SER A 118 1.37 -5.39 -10.18
CA SER A 118 -0.08 -5.38 -9.98
C SER A 118 -0.49 -4.28 -9.03
N ARG A 119 -1.55 -3.54 -9.35
CA ARG A 119 -2.37 -2.92 -8.33
C ARG A 119 -3.28 -4.01 -7.79
N PHE A 120 -3.34 -4.21 -6.49
CA PHE A 120 -4.02 -5.37 -5.93
C PHE A 120 -5.14 -5.01 -4.93
N ALA A 121 -5.16 -3.80 -4.43
CA ALA A 121 -6.26 -3.31 -3.61
C ALA A 121 -6.43 -1.79 -3.75
N THR A 122 -7.65 -1.33 -3.49
CA THR A 122 -8.00 0.09 -3.35
C THR A 122 -8.78 0.30 -2.07
N SER A 123 -8.76 1.53 -1.55
CA SER A 123 -9.57 1.93 -0.39
C SER A 123 -10.03 3.36 -0.59
N PRO A 124 -11.34 3.65 -0.49
CA PRO A 124 -11.81 5.02 -0.62
C PRO A 124 -11.35 5.88 0.56
N MET A 125 -11.24 7.19 0.32
CA MET A 125 -11.01 8.17 1.35
C MET A 125 -12.33 8.68 1.90
N LEU A 126 -12.36 9.01 3.19
CA LEU A 126 -13.49 9.65 3.88
C LEU A 126 -13.10 11.05 4.33
N LEU A 127 -13.95 12.03 4.11
CA LEU A 127 -13.91 13.28 4.87
C LEU A 127 -14.57 13.03 6.22
N ILE A 128 -13.78 13.07 7.27
CA ILE A 128 -14.23 12.85 8.65
C ILE A 128 -13.99 14.09 9.51
N GLY A 129 -14.76 14.21 10.59
CA GLY A 129 -14.58 15.25 11.59
C GLY A 129 -15.00 14.83 12.98
N ASN A 130 -14.54 15.57 13.97
CA ASN A 130 -15.00 15.43 15.34
C ASN A 130 -16.43 15.97 15.45
N PRO A 131 -17.43 15.17 15.89
CA PRO A 131 -18.82 15.60 15.96
C PRO A 131 -19.08 16.75 16.95
N ARG A 132 -18.16 17.00 17.89
CA ARG A 132 -18.26 18.13 18.85
C ARG A 132 -17.71 19.44 18.29
N GLU A 133 -16.78 19.35 17.32
CA GLU A 133 -16.07 20.50 16.76
C GLU A 133 -16.63 20.90 15.37
N THR A 134 -17.42 20.03 14.75
CA THR A 134 -17.89 20.22 13.37
C THR A 134 -19.41 20.26 13.28
N PRO A 135 -19.98 20.98 12.30
CA PRO A 135 -21.41 20.94 11.98
C PRO A 135 -21.93 19.53 11.65
N ALA A 136 -23.25 19.38 11.60
CA ALA A 136 -23.86 18.07 11.38
C ALA A 136 -23.79 17.59 9.93
N THR A 137 -23.84 18.50 8.98
CA THR A 137 -23.91 18.21 7.54
C THR A 137 -22.70 18.76 6.78
N LEU A 138 -22.44 18.21 5.59
CA LEU A 138 -21.37 18.73 4.73
C LEU A 138 -21.66 20.17 4.28
N ALA A 139 -22.90 20.49 3.96
CA ALA A 139 -23.29 21.84 3.53
C ALA A 139 -22.97 22.88 4.62
N GLU A 140 -23.41 22.63 5.84
CA GLU A 140 -23.09 23.49 7.00
C GLU A 140 -21.57 23.57 7.25
N LEU A 141 -20.85 22.46 7.07
CA LEU A 141 -19.39 22.43 7.20
C LEU A 141 -18.71 23.32 6.14
N ILE A 142 -19.17 23.25 4.89
CA ILE A 142 -18.64 24.08 3.79
C ILE A 142 -18.88 25.57 4.11
N ASP A 143 -20.08 25.92 4.55
CA ASP A 143 -20.40 27.30 4.91
C ASP A 143 -19.56 27.80 6.10
N ALA A 144 -19.36 26.96 7.10
CA ALA A 144 -18.54 27.27 8.27
C ALA A 144 -17.04 27.42 7.91
N LEU A 145 -16.52 26.57 7.03
CA LEU A 145 -15.13 26.64 6.52
C LEU A 145 -14.86 27.95 5.75
N LYS A 146 -15.86 28.43 5.00
CA LYS A 146 -15.77 29.72 4.28
C LYS A 146 -15.87 30.91 5.23
N ALA A 147 -16.80 30.87 6.17
CA ALA A 147 -17.06 31.98 7.07
C ALA A 147 -16.00 32.15 8.17
N GLN A 148 -15.41 31.06 8.64
CA GLN A 148 -14.48 31.02 9.77
C GLN A 148 -13.31 30.06 9.49
N PRO A 149 -12.44 30.35 8.49
CA PRO A 149 -11.39 29.44 8.08
C PRO A 149 -10.39 29.09 9.21
N ASP A 150 -10.12 30.03 10.11
CA ASP A 150 -9.16 29.87 11.20
C ASP A 150 -9.71 29.01 12.37
N ARG A 151 -11.03 28.77 12.39
CA ARG A 151 -11.65 27.92 13.41
C ARG A 151 -11.38 26.42 13.18
N PHE A 152 -11.15 26.04 11.92
CA PHE A 152 -11.00 24.65 11.53
C PHE A 152 -9.59 24.38 11.03
N SER A 153 -9.10 23.17 11.25
CA SER A 153 -7.89 22.68 10.65
C SER A 153 -8.10 21.25 10.16
N PHE A 154 -7.31 20.85 9.19
CA PHE A 154 -7.28 19.48 8.68
C PHE A 154 -6.04 18.76 9.17
N ALA A 155 -6.20 17.54 9.68
CA ALA A 155 -5.07 16.65 9.91
C ALA A 155 -4.65 15.99 8.60
N ASN A 156 -3.35 15.79 8.43
CA ASN A 156 -2.75 15.11 7.29
C ASN A 156 -1.76 14.05 7.77
N SER A 157 -1.86 12.83 7.26
CA SER A 157 -1.01 11.71 7.70
C SER A 157 0.43 11.75 7.20
N ALA A 158 0.67 12.40 6.06
CA ALA A 158 1.99 12.63 5.48
C ALA A 158 1.89 13.60 4.30
N LEU A 159 2.91 14.39 4.10
CA LEU A 159 3.01 15.26 2.91
C LEU A 159 2.97 14.41 1.64
N GLY A 160 2.14 14.81 0.67
CA GLY A 160 1.94 14.09 -0.58
C GLY A 160 1.15 12.79 -0.50
N SER A 161 0.63 12.42 0.67
CA SER A 161 -0.30 11.28 0.77
C SER A 161 -1.61 11.56 0.03
N MET A 162 -2.35 10.51 -0.34
CA MET A 162 -3.68 10.66 -0.97
C MET A 162 -4.61 11.54 -0.12
N GLY A 163 -4.57 11.42 1.21
CA GLY A 163 -5.32 12.29 2.11
C GLY A 163 -4.91 13.76 2.02
N HIS A 164 -3.61 14.05 1.81
CA HIS A 164 -3.14 15.41 1.59
C HIS A 164 -3.68 15.98 0.26
N LEU A 165 -3.51 15.25 -0.84
CA LEU A 165 -3.99 15.66 -2.15
C LEU A 165 -5.51 15.87 -2.18
N ALA A 166 -6.25 14.96 -1.55
CA ALA A 166 -7.69 15.04 -1.43
C ALA A 166 -8.13 16.26 -0.59
N THR A 167 -7.43 16.54 0.52
CA THR A 167 -7.71 17.71 1.37
C THR A 167 -7.48 19.01 0.61
N GLU A 168 -6.35 19.15 -0.09
CA GLU A 168 -6.06 20.36 -0.85
C GLU A 168 -7.04 20.54 -2.03
N SER A 169 -7.38 19.48 -2.74
CA SER A 169 -8.36 19.52 -3.82
C SER A 169 -9.75 19.91 -3.32
N PHE A 170 -10.17 19.35 -2.16
CA PHE A 170 -11.44 19.70 -1.52
C PHE A 170 -11.47 21.17 -1.10
N LYS A 171 -10.45 21.64 -0.37
CA LYS A 171 -10.32 23.05 0.06
C LYS A 171 -10.41 24.00 -1.11
N ARG A 172 -9.69 23.71 -2.20
CA ARG A 172 -9.74 24.51 -3.43
C ARG A 172 -11.11 24.53 -4.08
N ARG A 173 -11.77 23.37 -4.22
CA ARG A 173 -13.11 23.28 -4.82
C ARG A 173 -14.14 24.12 -4.10
N ILE A 174 -14.03 24.22 -2.76
CA ILE A 174 -14.96 25.00 -1.94
C ILE A 174 -14.42 26.39 -1.58
N ASP A 175 -13.27 26.83 -2.07
CA ASP A 175 -12.58 28.08 -1.74
C ASP A 175 -12.38 28.28 -0.22
N ALA A 176 -11.92 27.25 0.48
CA ALA A 176 -11.62 27.30 1.90
C ALA A 176 -10.12 27.42 2.16
N LYS A 177 -9.73 28.23 3.18
CA LYS A 177 -8.34 28.54 3.54
C LYS A 177 -7.88 27.89 4.85
N ALA A 178 -8.64 26.93 5.37
CA ALA A 178 -8.31 26.25 6.62
C ALA A 178 -6.89 25.62 6.57
N PRO A 179 -6.08 25.75 7.62
CA PRO A 179 -4.72 25.22 7.66
C PRO A 179 -4.70 23.68 7.71
N ILE A 180 -3.55 23.12 7.29
CA ILE A 180 -3.28 21.67 7.39
C ILE A 180 -2.18 21.45 8.42
N VAL A 181 -2.40 20.49 9.34
CA VAL A 181 -1.45 20.02 10.34
C VAL A 181 -0.93 18.66 9.91
N SER A 182 0.38 18.54 9.69
CA SER A 182 1.00 17.31 9.24
C SER A 182 1.45 16.43 10.42
N TYR A 183 1.12 15.14 10.33
CA TYR A 183 1.45 14.09 11.30
C TYR A 183 2.40 13.05 10.70
N ARG A 184 3.00 12.23 11.56
CA ARG A 184 3.85 11.10 11.13
C ARG A 184 3.02 9.81 11.06
N GLY A 185 1.96 9.81 10.22
CA GLY A 185 1.08 8.66 10.01
C GLY A 185 -0.38 8.93 10.33
N THR A 186 -1.25 8.00 9.90
CA THR A 186 -2.72 8.11 10.03
C THR A 186 -3.18 8.01 11.49
N ALA A 187 -2.60 7.10 12.29
CA ALA A 187 -3.05 6.87 13.66
C ALA A 187 -2.91 8.10 14.57
N PRO A 188 -1.75 8.80 14.66
CA PRO A 188 -1.66 10.02 15.45
C PRO A 188 -2.57 11.14 14.93
N ALA A 189 -2.76 11.26 13.60
CA ALA A 189 -3.68 12.23 13.03
C ALA A 189 -5.14 11.98 13.45
N ILE A 190 -5.61 10.72 13.38
CA ILE A 190 -6.96 10.34 13.83
C ILE A 190 -7.13 10.59 15.35
N ASN A 191 -6.12 10.28 16.17
CA ASN A 191 -6.18 10.51 17.60
C ASN A 191 -6.39 11.99 17.95
N ASP A 192 -5.74 12.89 17.25
CA ASP A 192 -5.91 14.33 17.45
C ASP A 192 -7.25 14.84 16.93
N VAL A 193 -7.82 14.24 15.88
CA VAL A 193 -9.21 14.53 15.48
C VAL A 193 -10.19 14.04 16.54
N LEU A 194 -10.01 12.84 17.09
CA LEU A 194 -10.82 12.31 18.19
C LEU A 194 -10.73 13.19 19.45
N GLY A 195 -9.54 13.70 19.75
CA GLY A 195 -9.27 14.59 20.86
C GLY A 195 -9.78 16.03 20.67
N GLY A 196 -10.19 16.41 19.44
CA GLY A 196 -10.62 17.77 19.11
C GLY A 196 -9.46 18.78 18.97
N GLN A 197 -8.20 18.32 18.91
CA GLN A 197 -7.04 19.19 18.65
C GLN A 197 -7.02 19.68 17.19
N VAL A 198 -7.54 18.87 16.28
CA VAL A 198 -7.78 19.17 14.87
C VAL A 198 -9.20 18.75 14.54
N ALA A 199 -9.93 19.57 13.79
CA ALA A 199 -11.35 19.35 13.57
C ALA A 199 -11.67 18.28 12.51
N LEU A 200 -10.84 18.18 11.45
CA LEU A 200 -11.14 17.46 10.22
C LEU A 200 -9.96 16.62 9.74
N MET A 201 -10.25 15.60 8.96
CA MET A 201 -9.25 14.82 8.22
C MET A 201 -9.88 14.18 7.00
N VAL A 202 -9.12 14.07 5.90
CA VAL A 202 -9.40 13.10 4.84
C VAL A 202 -8.57 11.85 5.14
N ALA A 203 -9.25 10.77 5.54
CA ALA A 203 -8.63 9.54 6.03
C ALA A 203 -9.02 8.31 5.19
N PRO A 204 -8.16 7.26 5.12
CA PRO A 204 -8.57 5.98 4.55
C PRO A 204 -9.78 5.39 5.30
N LEU A 205 -10.73 4.83 4.54
CA LEU A 205 -11.94 4.21 5.11
C LEU A 205 -11.61 3.24 6.26
N GLY A 206 -10.68 2.32 6.04
CA GLY A 206 -10.35 1.29 7.04
C GLY A 206 -9.83 1.85 8.35
N SER A 207 -9.13 2.99 8.31
CA SER A 207 -8.61 3.64 9.51
C SER A 207 -9.69 4.38 10.31
N ALA A 208 -10.76 4.81 9.66
CA ALA A 208 -11.83 5.61 10.28
C ALA A 208 -13.08 4.78 10.61
N LEU A 209 -13.26 3.61 10.00
CA LEU A 209 -14.50 2.84 10.01
C LEU A 209 -15.03 2.54 11.42
N SER A 210 -14.17 2.03 12.30
CA SER A 210 -14.58 1.70 13.69
C SER A 210 -15.03 2.92 14.46
N HIS A 211 -14.37 4.07 14.27
CA HIS A 211 -14.70 5.32 14.93
C HIS A 211 -16.00 5.93 14.38
N VAL A 212 -16.24 5.81 13.08
CA VAL A 212 -17.49 6.26 12.45
C VAL A 212 -18.66 5.40 12.94
N ASN A 213 -18.50 4.07 12.97
CA ASN A 213 -19.51 3.14 13.47
C ASN A 213 -19.81 3.35 14.97
N ALA A 214 -18.81 3.73 15.76
CA ALA A 214 -18.98 4.06 17.17
C ALA A 214 -19.52 5.48 17.41
N GLY A 215 -19.71 6.30 16.36
CA GLY A 215 -20.15 7.69 16.46
C GLY A 215 -19.14 8.66 17.10
N THR A 216 -17.90 8.21 17.31
CA THR A 216 -16.81 9.06 17.85
C THR A 216 -16.20 9.97 16.79
N LEU A 217 -16.34 9.62 15.52
CA LEU A 217 -16.10 10.47 14.37
C LEU A 217 -17.36 10.53 13.49
N ARG A 218 -17.55 11.65 12.82
CA ARG A 218 -18.57 11.84 11.78
C ARG A 218 -17.93 11.68 10.41
N ALA A 219 -18.52 10.84 9.54
CA ALA A 219 -18.20 10.82 8.14
C ALA A 219 -19.16 11.74 7.37
N PHE A 220 -18.62 12.70 6.64
CA PHE A 220 -19.41 13.63 5.83
C PHE A 220 -19.68 13.08 4.44
N VAL A 221 -18.64 12.58 3.78
CA VAL A 221 -18.70 11.99 2.46
C VAL A 221 -17.62 10.93 2.27
N ILE A 222 -17.89 10.00 1.37
CA ILE A 222 -16.90 9.08 0.82
C ILE A 222 -16.42 9.61 -0.54
N MET A 223 -15.11 9.67 -0.73
CA MET A 223 -14.47 10.19 -1.95
C MET A 223 -14.28 9.07 -2.97
N SER A 224 -15.38 8.43 -3.35
CA SER A 224 -15.42 7.37 -4.36
C SER A 224 -16.61 7.57 -5.28
N PRO A 225 -16.58 6.99 -6.52
CA PRO A 225 -17.70 7.06 -7.45
C PRO A 225 -18.98 6.39 -6.95
N GLN A 226 -18.85 5.43 -6.00
CA GLN A 226 -19.97 4.66 -5.46
C GLN A 226 -19.90 4.63 -3.93
N ARG A 227 -21.05 4.46 -3.29
CA ARG A 227 -21.14 4.24 -1.84
C ARG A 227 -20.51 2.88 -1.48
N THR A 228 -20.01 2.78 -0.26
CA THR A 228 -19.55 1.51 0.30
C THR A 228 -20.64 0.83 1.11
N ALA A 229 -20.72 -0.50 1.03
CA ALA A 229 -21.61 -1.29 1.88
C ALA A 229 -21.25 -1.19 3.38
N LEU A 230 -20.02 -0.80 3.72
CA LEU A 230 -19.57 -0.62 5.11
C LEU A 230 -20.17 0.64 5.77
N LEU A 231 -20.52 1.67 4.98
CA LEU A 231 -21.12 2.92 5.43
C LEU A 231 -22.23 3.35 4.44
N PRO A 232 -23.34 2.61 4.32
CA PRO A 232 -24.35 2.82 3.28
C PRO A 232 -25.06 4.16 3.36
N ASN A 233 -25.07 4.79 4.55
CA ASN A 233 -25.70 6.08 4.79
C ASN A 233 -24.78 7.28 4.49
N VAL A 234 -23.48 7.06 4.25
CA VAL A 234 -22.55 8.12 3.89
C VAL A 234 -22.63 8.36 2.39
N PRO A 235 -22.99 9.60 1.95
CA PRO A 235 -23.08 9.91 0.53
C PRO A 235 -21.70 9.93 -0.13
N THR A 236 -21.66 9.72 -1.45
CA THR A 236 -20.44 9.96 -2.22
C THR A 236 -20.22 11.47 -2.37
N ILE A 237 -18.97 11.86 -2.66
CA ILE A 237 -18.61 13.26 -2.92
C ILE A 237 -19.36 13.82 -4.13
N GLY A 238 -19.64 12.99 -5.14
CA GLY A 238 -20.46 13.34 -6.31
C GLY A 238 -21.93 13.59 -5.94
N GLU A 239 -22.54 12.72 -5.12
CA GLU A 239 -23.91 12.91 -4.60
C GLU A 239 -24.02 14.18 -3.74
N ALA A 240 -22.95 14.60 -3.10
CA ALA A 240 -22.87 15.84 -2.32
C ALA A 240 -22.64 17.10 -3.18
N GLY A 241 -22.68 16.99 -4.53
CA GLY A 241 -22.56 18.12 -5.44
C GLY A 241 -21.12 18.56 -5.76
N LEU A 242 -20.13 17.75 -5.42
CA LEU A 242 -18.72 18.02 -5.66
C LEU A 242 -18.10 16.93 -6.57
N PRO A 243 -18.52 16.82 -7.83
CA PRO A 243 -17.97 15.83 -8.76
C PRO A 243 -16.47 16.06 -9.00
N ASP A 244 -15.78 15.03 -9.52
CA ASP A 244 -14.36 15.03 -9.86
C ASP A 244 -13.41 15.14 -8.65
N LEU A 245 -13.92 14.90 -7.43
CA LEU A 245 -13.14 14.79 -6.21
C LEU A 245 -13.04 13.34 -5.71
N ASP A 246 -13.01 12.39 -6.62
CA ASP A 246 -12.79 10.99 -6.28
C ASP A 246 -11.33 10.76 -5.92
N PHE A 247 -11.10 10.28 -4.70
CA PHE A 247 -9.76 9.96 -4.19
C PHE A 247 -9.76 8.57 -3.58
N MET A 248 -9.08 7.67 -4.28
CA MET A 248 -8.93 6.27 -3.88
C MET A 248 -7.47 6.00 -3.53
N LEU A 249 -7.22 5.67 -2.28
CA LEU A 249 -5.94 5.08 -1.90
C LEU A 249 -5.79 3.73 -2.62
N TRP A 250 -4.63 3.45 -3.16
CA TRP A 250 -4.37 2.20 -3.84
C TRP A 250 -3.04 1.59 -3.39
N TYR A 251 -2.96 0.26 -3.50
CA TYR A 251 -1.81 -0.53 -3.09
C TYR A 251 -1.30 -1.33 -4.28
N GLY A 252 0.00 -1.31 -4.46
CA GLY A 252 0.65 -1.99 -5.58
C GLY A 252 1.81 -2.88 -5.18
N LEU A 253 2.20 -3.71 -6.12
CA LEU A 253 3.36 -4.58 -6.08
C LEU A 253 4.30 -4.24 -7.22
N TRP A 254 5.58 -4.10 -6.90
CA TRP A 254 6.64 -3.81 -7.85
C TRP A 254 7.81 -4.77 -7.65
N GLY A 255 8.52 -5.06 -8.74
CA GLY A 255 9.88 -5.61 -8.71
C GLY A 255 10.90 -4.51 -8.98
N PRO A 256 12.21 -4.81 -8.81
CA PRO A 256 13.27 -3.93 -9.26
C PRO A 256 13.25 -3.80 -10.79
N LYS A 257 13.86 -2.72 -11.30
CA LYS A 257 14.03 -2.49 -12.73
C LYS A 257 14.68 -3.68 -13.42
N GLY A 258 14.13 -4.05 -14.58
CA GLY A 258 14.67 -5.16 -15.38
C GLY A 258 14.26 -6.55 -14.90
N LEU A 259 13.28 -6.65 -13.98
CA LEU A 259 12.68 -7.94 -13.65
C LEU A 259 12.13 -8.61 -14.90
N ALA A 260 12.46 -9.88 -15.12
CA ALA A 260 12.03 -10.62 -16.31
C ALA A 260 10.50 -10.61 -16.43
N ALA A 261 9.99 -10.35 -17.64
CA ALA A 261 8.56 -10.27 -17.92
C ALA A 261 7.80 -11.57 -17.53
N GLU A 262 8.44 -12.73 -17.70
CA GLU A 262 7.90 -14.02 -17.27
C GLU A 262 7.69 -14.06 -15.76
N THR A 263 8.65 -13.61 -14.96
CA THR A 263 8.56 -13.56 -13.50
C THR A 263 7.47 -12.58 -13.07
N ALA A 264 7.45 -11.37 -13.65
CA ALA A 264 6.43 -10.37 -13.38
C ALA A 264 5.02 -10.89 -13.72
N GLY A 265 4.85 -11.54 -14.87
CA GLY A 265 3.59 -12.13 -15.32
C GLY A 265 3.10 -13.26 -14.41
N ARG A 266 4.01 -14.14 -13.97
CA ARG A 266 3.68 -15.23 -13.03
C ARG A 266 3.22 -14.69 -11.67
N VAL A 267 3.90 -13.68 -11.14
CA VAL A 267 3.52 -13.05 -9.87
C VAL A 267 2.20 -12.29 -10.02
N ASN A 268 2.00 -11.53 -11.11
CA ASN A 268 0.72 -10.87 -11.40
C ASN A 268 -0.44 -11.87 -11.47
N ALA A 269 -0.27 -13.00 -12.17
CA ALA A 269 -1.32 -14.03 -12.25
C ALA A 269 -1.68 -14.60 -10.87
N ALA A 270 -0.69 -14.81 -10.00
CA ALA A 270 -0.92 -15.26 -8.62
C ALA A 270 -1.66 -14.20 -7.78
N VAL A 271 -1.30 -12.91 -7.92
CA VAL A 271 -2.03 -11.80 -7.27
C VAL A 271 -3.49 -11.78 -7.73
N GLN A 272 -3.74 -11.89 -9.04
CA GLN A 272 -5.11 -11.89 -9.56
C GLN A 272 -5.92 -13.11 -9.09
N ALA A 273 -5.29 -14.28 -8.95
CA ALA A 273 -5.93 -15.47 -8.40
C ALA A 273 -6.29 -15.25 -6.92
N ALA A 274 -5.35 -14.77 -6.12
CA ALA A 274 -5.57 -14.45 -4.70
C ALA A 274 -6.70 -13.41 -4.52
N SER A 275 -6.75 -12.37 -5.36
CA SER A 275 -7.77 -11.30 -5.30
C SER A 275 -9.20 -11.79 -5.58
N LYS A 276 -9.37 -13.00 -6.10
CA LYS A 276 -10.69 -13.63 -6.34
C LYS A 276 -11.11 -14.59 -5.23
N GLU A 277 -10.23 -14.86 -4.27
CA GLU A 277 -10.52 -15.80 -3.20
C GLU A 277 -11.44 -15.17 -2.15
N PRO A 278 -12.62 -15.79 -1.85
CA PRO A 278 -13.59 -15.22 -0.92
C PRO A 278 -12.99 -14.84 0.44
N ALA A 279 -12.11 -15.68 0.99
CA ALA A 279 -11.48 -15.45 2.29
C ALA A 279 -10.54 -14.24 2.29
N LEU A 280 -9.81 -13.97 1.19
CA LEU A 280 -8.99 -12.76 1.07
C LEU A 280 -9.86 -11.53 0.87
N VAL A 281 -10.88 -11.62 0.02
CA VAL A 281 -11.83 -10.53 -0.25
C VAL A 281 -12.51 -10.09 1.04
N GLU A 282 -13.05 -11.02 1.84
CA GLU A 282 -13.68 -10.73 3.13
C GLU A 282 -12.73 -9.97 4.07
N ARG A 283 -11.47 -10.41 4.16
CA ARG A 283 -10.47 -9.75 5.00
C ARG A 283 -10.10 -8.35 4.49
N LEU A 284 -10.00 -8.15 3.18
CA LEU A 284 -9.76 -6.83 2.60
C LEU A 284 -10.93 -5.89 2.87
N VAL A 285 -12.16 -6.35 2.64
CA VAL A 285 -13.38 -5.56 2.91
C VAL A 285 -13.45 -5.18 4.38
N ALA A 286 -13.16 -6.08 5.32
CA ALA A 286 -13.12 -5.76 6.75
C ALA A 286 -12.06 -4.69 7.09
N LEU A 287 -11.02 -4.54 6.27
CA LEU A 287 -10.02 -3.47 6.36
C LEU A 287 -10.42 -2.20 5.59
N GLY A 288 -11.63 -2.13 5.05
CA GLY A 288 -12.08 -1.01 4.23
C GLY A 288 -11.37 -0.92 2.89
N ALA A 289 -10.87 -2.04 2.39
CA ALA A 289 -10.20 -2.14 1.09
C ALA A 289 -10.96 -3.10 0.16
N GLU A 290 -10.86 -2.86 -1.12
CA GLU A 290 -11.46 -3.69 -2.17
C GLU A 290 -10.36 -4.29 -3.04
N PRO A 291 -10.45 -5.58 -3.41
CA PRO A 291 -9.47 -6.21 -4.28
C PRO A 291 -9.57 -5.62 -5.69
N VAL A 292 -8.43 -5.55 -6.36
CA VAL A 292 -8.32 -5.18 -7.79
C VAL A 292 -7.76 -6.38 -8.54
N THR A 293 -8.35 -6.67 -9.70
CA THR A 293 -7.88 -7.71 -10.61
C THR A 293 -7.54 -7.09 -11.96
N GLU A 294 -6.25 -6.81 -12.18
CA GLU A 294 -5.78 -6.21 -13.43
C GLU A 294 -4.41 -6.75 -13.83
N GLY A 295 -4.13 -6.72 -15.14
CA GLY A 295 -2.82 -7.11 -15.67
C GLY A 295 -1.75 -6.03 -15.43
N ALA A 296 -0.48 -6.43 -15.47
CA ALA A 296 0.66 -5.53 -15.28
C ALA A 296 0.66 -4.32 -16.24
N ALA A 297 0.25 -4.52 -17.50
CA ALA A 297 0.14 -3.42 -18.46
C ALA A 297 -0.95 -2.40 -18.10
N SER A 298 -2.06 -2.84 -17.51
CA SER A 298 -3.10 -1.93 -16.99
C SER A 298 -2.59 -1.14 -15.80
N PHE A 299 -1.89 -1.81 -14.88
CA PHE A 299 -1.29 -1.14 -13.73
C PHE A 299 -0.24 -0.10 -14.15
N ALA A 300 0.60 -0.41 -15.15
CA ALA A 300 1.58 0.55 -15.67
C ALA A 300 0.89 1.82 -16.23
N ARG A 301 -0.15 1.66 -17.05
CA ARG A 301 -0.94 2.81 -17.55
C ARG A 301 -1.59 3.60 -16.42
N PHE A 302 -2.17 2.92 -15.45
CA PHE A 302 -2.75 3.57 -14.27
C PHE A 302 -1.69 4.40 -13.51
N ILE A 303 -0.47 3.89 -13.34
CA ILE A 303 0.63 4.66 -12.74
C ILE A 303 0.92 5.93 -13.54
N ASP A 304 1.00 5.85 -14.87
CA ASP A 304 1.27 7.01 -15.72
C ASP A 304 0.17 8.08 -15.59
N GLU A 305 -1.09 7.69 -15.53
CA GLU A 305 -2.24 8.58 -15.33
C GLU A 305 -2.21 9.23 -13.94
N GLU A 306 -1.95 8.43 -12.90
CA GLU A 306 -1.88 8.93 -11.52
C GLU A 306 -0.68 9.86 -11.29
N VAL A 307 0.47 9.61 -11.91
CA VAL A 307 1.62 10.53 -11.86
C VAL A 307 1.25 11.89 -12.44
N GLN A 308 0.56 11.93 -13.59
CA GLN A 308 0.13 13.18 -14.20
C GLN A 308 -0.94 13.89 -13.36
N ARG A 309 -1.89 13.14 -12.80
CA ARG A 309 -2.92 13.66 -11.90
C ARG A 309 -2.29 14.25 -10.64
N ALA A 310 -1.41 13.50 -9.99
CA ALA A 310 -0.74 13.92 -8.78
C ALA A 310 0.15 15.15 -8.98
N ALA A 311 0.87 15.23 -10.11
CA ALA A 311 1.68 16.38 -10.47
C ALA A 311 0.81 17.65 -10.60
N ARG A 312 -0.32 17.58 -11.32
CA ARG A 312 -1.26 18.70 -11.44
C ARG A 312 -1.78 19.16 -10.08
N ILE A 313 -2.23 18.22 -9.22
CA ILE A 313 -2.74 18.57 -7.89
C ILE A 313 -1.64 19.21 -7.03
N ALA A 314 -0.43 18.66 -7.06
CA ALA A 314 0.70 19.21 -6.30
C ALA A 314 1.06 20.65 -6.74
N GLU A 315 1.11 20.89 -8.06
CA GLU A 315 1.34 22.22 -8.62
C GLU A 315 0.26 23.21 -8.22
N GLU A 316 -0.99 22.82 -8.42
CA GLU A 316 -2.16 23.64 -8.14
C GLU A 316 -2.32 23.93 -6.63
N ALA A 317 -1.95 22.99 -5.77
CA ALA A 317 -1.97 23.15 -4.31
C ALA A 317 -0.72 23.89 -3.76
N GLY A 318 0.26 24.18 -4.64
CA GLY A 318 1.51 24.78 -4.22
C GLY A 318 2.36 23.88 -3.32
N ILE A 319 2.19 22.56 -3.40
CA ILE A 319 2.98 21.58 -2.66
C ILE A 319 4.41 21.64 -3.18
N ARG A 320 5.36 21.95 -2.30
CA ARG A 320 6.79 22.03 -2.63
C ARG A 320 7.54 20.90 -1.95
N PRO A 321 8.57 20.33 -2.60
CA PRO A 321 9.43 19.34 -1.98
C PRO A 321 10.12 19.88 -0.71
N GLU A 322 10.07 19.10 0.36
CA GLU A 322 10.72 19.35 1.65
C GLU A 322 11.96 18.47 1.84
#